data_ffd6f98e01d68c5a2c9aed97e993d0f5
#
_entry.id   ffd6f98e01d68c5a2c9aed97e993d0f5
#
_cell.length_a   1.000
_cell.length_b   1.000
_cell.length_c   1.000
_cell.angle_alpha   90.00
_cell.angle_beta   90.00
_cell.angle_gamma   90.00
#
_symmetry.space_group_name_H-M   'P 1'
#
loop_
_entity.id
_entity.type
_entity.pdbx_description
1 polymer ?
#
loop_
_entity_poly.entity_id
_entity_poly.type
_entity_poly.pdbx_seq_one_letter_code
_entity_poly.pdbx_strand_id
1 'polypeptide(L)'
;MKQIQQIAAGAHFSAVSTGSFSELNEYVLPVAPGIEIQGKVFMGQALQATGAEISFQSFAPGKETGFLHTHQTHEELYIFVSGKGEFQVDGKVFPVAEGSVVRVAPEGKRSVRNHGTEPLVMICVQYKANAFTAQDATDGQILQEGETGAAPARPHRKGLKGLPLTAG
;
A
#
# COMPACT_ATOMS: atom_id res chain seq x y z
N MET A 1 14.50 4.13 17.30
CA MET A 1 13.82 4.17 15.98
C MET A 1 13.47 2.76 15.61
N LYS A 2 12.21 2.48 15.33
CA LYS A 2 11.72 1.15 14.96
C LYS A 2 12.29 0.73 13.61
N GLN A 3 12.55 -0.55 13.43
CA GLN A 3 13.09 -1.12 12.19
C GLN A 3 12.16 -2.22 11.66
N ILE A 4 12.14 -2.38 10.34
CA ILE A 4 11.48 -3.50 9.68
C ILE A 4 12.18 -4.79 10.10
N GLN A 5 11.39 -5.80 10.47
CA GLN A 5 11.90 -7.11 10.86
C GLN A 5 11.71 -8.09 9.69
N GLN A 6 12.76 -8.82 9.33
CA GLN A 6 12.64 -9.92 8.41
C GLN A 6 11.99 -11.12 9.12
N ILE A 7 10.90 -11.65 8.54
CA ILE A 7 10.20 -12.84 9.02
C ILE A 7 10.80 -14.09 8.38
N ALA A 8 10.94 -14.06 7.05
CA ALA A 8 11.45 -15.16 6.25
C ALA A 8 11.95 -14.67 4.89
N ALA A 9 12.82 -15.44 4.25
CA ALA A 9 13.22 -15.21 2.87
C ALA A 9 13.59 -16.54 2.21
N GLY A 10 13.45 -16.61 0.89
CA GLY A 10 13.83 -17.74 0.06
C GLY A 10 14.17 -17.30 -1.36
N ALA A 11 14.39 -18.23 -2.27
CA ALA A 11 14.78 -17.93 -3.64
C ALA A 11 13.75 -17.07 -4.40
N HIS A 12 12.47 -17.19 -4.04
CA HIS A 12 11.36 -16.57 -4.77
C HIS A 12 10.45 -15.71 -3.90
N PHE A 13 10.84 -15.45 -2.65
CA PHE A 13 10.04 -14.61 -1.74
C PHE A 13 10.91 -13.93 -0.69
N SER A 14 10.39 -12.84 -0.17
CA SER A 14 10.82 -12.21 1.07
C SER A 14 9.59 -11.81 1.88
N ALA A 15 9.68 -11.93 3.20
CA ALA A 15 8.62 -11.59 4.12
C ALA A 15 9.17 -10.73 5.26
N VAL A 16 8.49 -9.61 5.51
CA VAL A 16 8.88 -8.65 6.54
C VAL A 16 7.69 -8.23 7.39
N SER A 17 7.96 -7.70 8.57
CA SER A 17 6.96 -7.12 9.46
C SER A 17 7.38 -5.72 9.90
N THR A 18 6.43 -4.82 9.89
CA THR A 18 6.54 -3.49 10.52
C THR A 18 5.98 -3.48 11.94
N GLY A 19 5.44 -4.61 12.41
CA GLY A 19 4.64 -4.70 13.61
C GLY A 19 3.20 -4.24 13.37
N SER A 20 2.48 -3.90 14.44
CA SER A 20 1.11 -3.39 14.35
C SER A 20 1.06 -2.03 13.66
N PHE A 21 -0.01 -1.73 12.93
CA PHE A 21 -0.25 -0.38 12.38
C PHE A 21 -0.37 0.69 13.47
N SER A 22 -0.78 0.33 14.67
CA SER A 22 -0.78 1.26 15.83
C SER A 22 0.61 1.74 16.24
N GLU A 23 1.66 1.01 15.85
CA GLU A 23 3.06 1.31 16.16
C GLU A 23 3.78 2.06 15.03
N LEU A 24 3.10 2.40 13.93
CA LEU A 24 3.72 3.07 12.79
C LEU A 24 4.35 4.42 13.17
N ASN A 25 3.80 5.12 14.17
CA ASN A 25 4.38 6.38 14.65
C ASN A 25 5.78 6.26 15.28
N GLU A 26 6.26 5.03 15.54
CA GLU A 26 7.63 4.76 15.99
C GLU A 26 8.65 4.78 14.83
N TYR A 27 8.17 4.75 13.58
CA TYR A 27 9.01 4.94 12.39
C TYR A 27 9.20 6.41 12.11
N VAL A 28 10.42 6.76 11.73
CA VAL A 28 10.78 8.11 11.30
C VAL A 28 11.57 7.99 10.00
N LEU A 29 11.08 8.62 8.95
CA LEU A 29 11.72 8.66 7.64
C LEU A 29 12.50 9.98 7.51
N PRO A 30 13.84 9.95 7.50
CA PRO A 30 14.61 11.13 7.16
C PRO A 30 14.53 11.38 5.64
N VAL A 31 14.11 12.58 5.24
CA VAL A 31 14.01 12.98 3.80
C VAL A 31 15.06 13.99 3.39
N ALA A 32 15.52 14.84 4.32
CA ALA A 32 16.59 15.80 4.13
C ALA A 32 17.16 16.21 5.48
N PRO A 33 18.31 16.90 5.54
CA PRO A 33 18.83 17.42 6.80
C PRO A 33 17.80 18.24 7.56
N GLY A 34 17.41 17.76 8.76
CA GLY A 34 16.40 18.39 9.60
C GLY A 34 14.95 18.24 9.16
N ILE A 35 14.67 17.44 8.13
CA ILE A 35 13.31 17.15 7.68
C ILE A 35 13.04 15.65 7.81
N GLU A 36 12.10 15.31 8.68
CA GLU A 36 11.68 13.94 8.98
C GLU A 36 10.17 13.79 8.84
N ILE A 37 9.74 12.64 8.31
CA ILE A 37 8.34 12.25 8.26
C ILE A 37 8.13 11.15 9.30
N GLN A 38 7.37 11.48 10.34
CA GLN A 38 6.96 10.51 11.34
C GLN A 38 5.83 9.64 10.85
N GLY A 39 5.84 8.38 11.24
CA GLY A 39 4.78 7.43 10.94
C GLY A 39 4.84 6.84 9.54
N LYS A 40 5.95 7.04 8.80
CA LYS A 40 6.12 6.52 7.44
C LYS A 40 7.27 5.53 7.34
N VAL A 41 7.02 4.42 6.65
CA VAL A 41 8.03 3.39 6.37
C VAL A 41 7.85 2.85 4.95
N PHE A 42 8.94 2.78 4.19
CA PHE A 42 9.01 2.15 2.87
C PHE A 42 9.51 0.71 3.00
N MET A 43 8.94 -0.20 2.23
CA MET A 43 9.23 -1.63 2.33
C MET A 43 9.86 -2.24 1.08
N GLY A 44 9.90 -1.53 -0.05
CA GLY A 44 10.39 -2.07 -1.31
C GLY A 44 11.79 -2.64 -1.20
N GLN A 45 12.72 -1.95 -0.55
CA GLN A 45 14.09 -2.43 -0.36
C GLN A 45 14.13 -3.68 0.54
N ALA A 46 13.41 -3.68 1.66
CA ALA A 46 13.38 -4.82 2.58
C ALA A 46 12.73 -6.06 1.94
N LEU A 47 11.74 -5.85 1.07
CA LEU A 47 11.07 -6.89 0.30
C LEU A 47 11.82 -7.29 -0.96
N GLN A 48 12.80 -6.52 -1.41
CA GLN A 48 13.43 -6.65 -2.73
C GLN A 48 12.39 -6.59 -3.87
N ALA A 49 11.36 -5.75 -3.71
CA ALA A 49 10.29 -5.60 -4.68
C ALA A 49 10.81 -4.89 -5.94
N THR A 50 10.43 -5.39 -7.12
CA THR A 50 10.91 -4.87 -8.41
C THR A 50 9.82 -4.18 -9.23
N GLY A 51 8.55 -4.47 -8.93
CA GLY A 51 7.41 -3.96 -9.69
C GLY A 51 6.71 -2.74 -9.08
N ALA A 52 6.85 -2.55 -7.78
CA ALA A 52 6.22 -1.47 -7.04
C ALA A 52 6.99 -1.12 -5.77
N GLU A 53 6.86 0.13 -5.30
CA GLU A 53 7.22 0.51 -3.95
C GLU A 53 5.95 0.50 -3.08
N ILE A 54 6.05 -0.04 -1.88
CA ILE A 54 4.96 -0.07 -0.91
C ILE A 54 5.41 0.67 0.33
N SER A 55 4.56 1.58 0.81
CA SER A 55 4.79 2.25 2.09
C SER A 55 3.55 2.19 2.97
N PHE A 56 3.77 2.13 4.26
CA PHE A 56 2.75 2.37 5.27
C PHE A 56 2.93 3.74 5.89
N GLN A 57 1.83 4.41 6.18
CA GLN A 57 1.87 5.71 6.84
C GLN A 57 0.70 5.85 7.82
N SER A 58 1.01 6.41 8.98
CA SER A 58 0.05 6.83 9.99
C SER A 58 0.18 8.35 10.19
N PHE A 59 -0.93 9.05 10.05
CA PHE A 59 -1.04 10.46 10.42
C PHE A 59 -1.73 10.57 11.77
N ALA A 60 -1.04 11.09 12.77
CA ALA A 60 -1.68 11.45 14.04
C ALA A 60 -2.77 12.53 13.81
N PRO A 61 -3.72 12.70 14.75
CA PRO A 61 -4.70 13.78 14.68
C PRO A 61 -4.07 15.15 14.39
N GLY A 62 -4.64 15.88 13.44
CA GLY A 62 -4.17 17.20 13.02
C GLY A 62 -2.92 17.20 12.13
N LYS A 63 -2.38 16.05 11.76
CA LYS A 63 -1.20 15.96 10.87
C LYS A 63 -1.61 15.81 9.41
N GLU A 64 -0.71 16.28 8.54
CA GLU A 64 -0.88 16.26 7.08
C GLU A 64 0.45 16.01 6.38
N THR A 65 0.42 15.78 5.07
CA THR A 65 1.63 15.64 4.26
C THR A 65 2.54 16.88 4.32
N GLY A 66 1.95 18.07 4.50
CA GLY A 66 2.67 19.33 4.64
C GLY A 66 3.15 19.94 3.31
N PHE A 67 3.01 19.25 2.19
CA PHE A 67 3.37 19.71 0.86
C PHE A 67 2.54 19.02 -0.22
N LEU A 68 2.40 19.66 -1.36
CA LEU A 68 1.90 19.04 -2.58
C LEU A 68 3.06 18.42 -3.35
N HIS A 69 2.86 17.26 -3.94
CA HIS A 69 3.84 16.62 -4.80
C HIS A 69 3.20 15.94 -6.01
N THR A 70 4.03 15.66 -7.01
CA THR A 70 3.70 14.91 -8.22
C THR A 70 4.78 13.85 -8.45
N HIS A 71 4.54 12.96 -9.40
CA HIS A 71 5.55 12.05 -9.92
C HIS A 71 5.76 12.27 -11.42
N GLN A 72 6.86 11.81 -11.97
CA GLN A 72 7.13 11.89 -13.41
C GLN A 72 6.49 10.71 -14.16
N THR A 73 6.57 9.51 -13.61
CA THR A 73 6.19 8.27 -14.31
C THR A 73 5.34 7.31 -13.50
N HIS A 74 5.15 7.56 -12.18
CA HIS A 74 4.49 6.63 -11.30
C HIS A 74 3.09 7.10 -10.92
N GLU A 75 2.16 6.17 -10.95
CA GLU A 75 0.88 6.28 -10.26
C GLU A 75 1.02 5.85 -8.82
N GLU A 76 0.12 6.32 -7.99
CA GLU A 76 0.00 5.86 -6.61
C GLU A 76 -1.43 5.43 -6.31
N LEU A 77 -1.55 4.29 -5.62
CA LEU A 77 -2.78 3.86 -4.95
C LEU A 77 -2.65 4.11 -3.46
N TYR A 78 -3.60 4.85 -2.92
CA TYR A 78 -3.73 5.10 -1.49
C TYR A 78 -4.91 4.30 -0.97
N ILE A 79 -4.65 3.37 -0.07
CA ILE A 79 -5.64 2.47 0.52
C ILE A 79 -5.74 2.83 1.99
N PHE A 80 -6.88 3.35 2.42
CA PHE A 80 -7.11 3.76 3.80
C PHE A 80 -7.60 2.56 4.61
N VAL A 81 -6.85 2.18 5.63
CA VAL A 81 -7.11 0.98 6.44
C VAL A 81 -7.68 1.27 7.82
N SER A 82 -7.61 2.52 8.28
CA SER A 82 -8.30 2.99 9.49
C SER A 82 -8.34 4.51 9.56
N GLY A 83 -9.24 5.04 10.38
CA GLY A 83 -9.38 6.47 10.61
C GLY A 83 -10.22 7.19 9.55
N LYS A 84 -10.24 8.52 9.66
CA LYS A 84 -10.96 9.43 8.74
C LYS A 84 -10.08 10.64 8.47
N GLY A 85 -10.15 11.15 7.24
CA GLY A 85 -9.38 12.33 6.86
C GLY A 85 -9.88 12.94 5.56
N GLU A 86 -9.05 13.75 4.95
CA GLU A 86 -9.30 14.37 3.66
C GLU A 86 -8.12 14.09 2.71
N PHE A 87 -8.46 13.90 1.46
CA PHE A 87 -7.53 13.78 0.36
C PHE A 87 -7.73 14.95 -0.58
N GLN A 88 -6.62 15.50 -1.09
CA GLN A 88 -6.64 16.54 -2.10
C GLN A 88 -5.92 16.08 -3.35
N VAL A 89 -6.53 16.31 -4.52
CA VAL A 89 -5.89 16.20 -5.84
C VAL A 89 -6.27 17.41 -6.67
N ASP A 90 -5.28 18.14 -7.22
CA ASP A 90 -5.45 19.30 -8.10
C ASP A 90 -6.42 20.36 -7.55
N GLY A 91 -6.38 20.59 -6.25
CA GLY A 91 -7.25 21.52 -5.55
C GLY A 91 -8.63 20.99 -5.18
N LYS A 92 -9.02 19.79 -5.66
CA LYS A 92 -10.26 19.14 -5.24
C LYS A 92 -10.04 18.38 -3.94
N VAL A 93 -10.74 18.75 -2.89
CA VAL A 93 -10.72 18.11 -1.58
C VAL A 93 -11.93 17.19 -1.41
N PHE A 94 -11.74 16.00 -0.89
CA PHE A 94 -12.81 15.06 -0.61
C PHE A 94 -12.48 14.21 0.63
N PRO A 95 -13.51 13.71 1.36
CA PRO A 95 -13.29 12.89 2.53
C PRO A 95 -12.82 11.49 2.15
N VAL A 96 -11.97 10.90 3.01
CA VAL A 96 -11.55 9.51 2.96
C VAL A 96 -11.68 8.87 4.34
N ALA A 97 -11.94 7.56 4.35
CA ALA A 97 -12.06 6.75 5.56
C ALA A 97 -11.60 5.31 5.28
N GLU A 98 -11.66 4.47 6.29
CA GLU A 98 -11.44 3.03 6.14
C GLU A 98 -12.22 2.47 4.93
N GLY A 99 -11.53 1.71 4.08
CA GLY A 99 -12.08 1.16 2.83
C GLY A 99 -12.01 2.11 1.62
N SER A 100 -11.65 3.39 1.80
CA SER A 100 -11.43 4.29 0.66
C SER A 100 -10.18 3.90 -0.10
N VAL A 101 -10.26 3.94 -1.43
CA VAL A 101 -9.11 3.74 -2.32
C VAL A 101 -9.04 4.91 -3.29
N VAL A 102 -7.87 5.55 -3.39
CA VAL A 102 -7.64 6.70 -4.28
C VAL A 102 -6.48 6.36 -5.21
N ARG A 103 -6.71 6.41 -6.52
CA ARG A 103 -5.64 6.36 -7.52
C ARG A 103 -5.31 7.78 -7.95
N VAL A 104 -4.04 8.11 -7.99
CA VAL A 104 -3.55 9.39 -8.51
C VAL A 104 -2.58 9.16 -9.65
N ALA A 105 -2.86 9.77 -10.81
CA ALA A 105 -1.96 9.78 -11.95
C ALA A 105 -0.65 10.53 -11.63
N PRO A 106 0.43 10.33 -12.41
CA PRO A 106 1.72 10.95 -12.11
C PRO A 106 1.64 12.45 -11.89
N GLU A 107 0.95 13.19 -12.74
CA GLU A 107 0.88 14.65 -12.75
C GLU A 107 -0.01 15.24 -11.66
N GLY A 108 -0.90 14.43 -11.06
CA GLY A 108 -1.86 14.89 -10.05
C GLY A 108 -1.15 15.44 -8.82
N LYS A 109 -1.36 16.71 -8.49
CA LYS A 109 -0.83 17.36 -7.29
C LYS A 109 -1.64 16.89 -6.08
N ARG A 110 -1.01 16.14 -5.15
CA ARG A 110 -1.76 15.48 -4.07
C ARG A 110 -1.18 15.75 -2.69
N SER A 111 -2.07 15.65 -1.73
CA SER A 111 -1.78 15.67 -0.29
C SER A 111 -2.88 14.95 0.51
N VAL A 112 -2.55 14.57 1.74
CA VAL A 112 -3.44 13.92 2.70
C VAL A 112 -3.43 14.68 3.99
N ARG A 113 -4.58 14.81 4.64
CA ARG A 113 -4.73 15.44 5.94
C ARG A 113 -5.61 14.59 6.87
N ASN A 114 -5.14 14.39 8.09
CA ASN A 114 -5.95 13.86 9.17
C ASN A 114 -6.56 15.01 9.98
N HIS A 115 -7.84 15.30 9.79
CA HIS A 115 -8.59 16.27 10.60
C HIS A 115 -9.48 15.60 11.65
N GLY A 116 -9.37 14.26 11.78
CA GLY A 116 -10.09 13.47 12.77
C GLY A 116 -9.42 13.49 14.15
N THR A 117 -9.99 12.71 15.06
CA THR A 117 -9.49 12.54 16.44
C THR A 117 -8.67 11.27 16.65
N GLU A 118 -8.69 10.36 15.67
CA GLU A 118 -7.95 9.10 15.69
C GLU A 118 -6.89 9.09 14.58
N PRO A 119 -5.86 8.25 14.67
CA PRO A 119 -4.87 8.10 13.61
C PRO A 119 -5.52 7.71 12.28
N LEU A 120 -5.11 8.36 11.20
CA LEU A 120 -5.45 7.98 9.84
C LEU A 120 -4.31 7.12 9.29
N VAL A 121 -4.62 5.85 8.99
CA VAL A 121 -3.63 4.89 8.50
C VAL A 121 -3.90 4.54 7.05
N MET A 122 -2.86 4.57 6.24
CA MET A 122 -2.94 4.21 4.83
C MET A 122 -1.77 3.34 4.38
N ILE A 123 -2.02 2.55 3.36
CA ILE A 123 -1.04 1.87 2.52
C ILE A 123 -0.94 2.67 1.22
N CYS A 124 0.27 3.00 0.80
CA CYS A 124 0.52 3.60 -0.50
C CYS A 124 1.33 2.63 -1.36
N VAL A 125 0.82 2.34 -2.56
CA VAL A 125 1.50 1.53 -3.57
C VAL A 125 1.85 2.42 -4.74
N GLN A 126 3.14 2.57 -5.02
CA GLN A 126 3.69 3.36 -6.10
C GLN A 126 4.20 2.43 -7.19
N TYR A 127 3.71 2.58 -8.41
CA TYR A 127 4.04 1.73 -9.55
C TYR A 127 4.08 2.55 -10.85
N LYS A 128 4.78 2.03 -11.85
CA LYS A 128 4.88 2.71 -13.14
C LYS A 128 3.52 2.78 -13.83
N ALA A 129 3.10 3.97 -14.25
CA ALA A 129 1.86 4.16 -15.00
C ALA A 129 1.84 3.30 -16.28
N ASN A 130 0.66 2.74 -16.61
CA ASN A 130 0.43 1.88 -17.76
C ASN A 130 1.28 0.59 -17.80
N ALA A 131 1.81 0.14 -16.65
CA ALA A 131 2.61 -1.07 -16.58
C ALA A 131 1.77 -2.34 -16.53
N PHE A 132 0.50 -2.27 -16.11
CA PHE A 132 -0.42 -3.41 -16.02
C PHE A 132 -1.34 -3.42 -17.24
N THR A 133 -1.42 -4.55 -17.94
CA THR A 133 -2.22 -4.75 -19.15
C THR A 133 -3.25 -5.86 -18.96
N ALA A 134 -4.17 -6.03 -19.91
CA ALA A 134 -5.14 -7.12 -19.88
C ALA A 134 -4.48 -8.52 -19.92
N GLN A 135 -3.29 -8.64 -20.54
CA GLN A 135 -2.52 -9.88 -20.53
C GLN A 135 -1.98 -10.23 -19.15
N ASP A 136 -1.57 -9.21 -18.37
CA ASP A 136 -1.04 -9.43 -17.03
C ASP A 136 -2.10 -9.96 -16.06
N ALA A 137 -3.38 -9.67 -16.32
CA ALA A 137 -4.49 -10.15 -15.50
C ALA A 137 -4.69 -11.69 -15.55
N THR A 138 -4.10 -12.36 -16.55
CA THR A 138 -4.28 -13.80 -16.82
C THR A 138 -2.97 -14.58 -16.80
N ASP A 139 -1.89 -14.03 -16.26
CA ASP A 139 -0.58 -14.68 -16.21
C ASP A 139 -0.46 -15.76 -15.12
N GLY A 140 -1.41 -15.82 -14.21
CA GLY A 140 -1.44 -16.78 -13.11
C GLY A 140 -1.63 -18.21 -13.59
N GLN A 141 -0.81 -19.14 -13.11
CA GLN A 141 -0.89 -20.56 -13.39
C GLN A 141 -1.25 -21.35 -12.14
N ILE A 142 -2.26 -22.21 -12.23
CA ILE A 142 -2.64 -23.14 -11.18
C ILE A 142 -1.79 -24.40 -11.28
N LEU A 143 -0.98 -24.65 -10.27
CA LEU A 143 -0.19 -25.88 -10.19
C LEU A 143 -1.01 -26.98 -9.50
N GLN A 144 -0.92 -28.23 -10.01
CA GLN A 144 -1.58 -29.39 -9.41
C GLN A 144 -0.68 -30.12 -8.39
N GLU A 145 0.44 -29.55 -8.04
CA GLU A 145 1.30 -30.08 -6.98
C GLU A 145 0.58 -29.95 -5.64
N GLY A 146 0.41 -31.07 -4.94
CA GLY A 146 -0.24 -31.07 -3.62
C GLY A 146 0.58 -30.25 -2.61
N GLU A 147 -0.11 -29.55 -1.71
CA GLU A 147 0.51 -28.84 -0.61
C GLU A 147 1.29 -29.82 0.26
N THR A 148 2.61 -29.84 0.11
CA THR A 148 3.49 -30.63 0.97
C THR A 148 3.75 -29.85 2.26
N GLY A 149 3.11 -30.25 3.37
CA GLY A 149 3.41 -29.77 4.71
C GLY A 149 2.39 -28.85 5.37
N ALA A 150 1.19 -28.70 4.85
CA ALA A 150 0.14 -27.90 5.45
C ALA A 150 -0.90 -28.75 6.24
N ALA A 151 -1.60 -28.09 7.16
CA ALA A 151 -2.76 -28.62 7.88
C ALA A 151 -3.81 -29.22 6.93
N PRO A 152 -4.69 -30.15 7.38
CA PRO A 152 -5.58 -30.93 6.54
C PRO A 152 -6.40 -30.03 5.60
N ALA A 153 -6.40 -30.39 4.32
CA ALA A 153 -7.08 -29.67 3.25
C ALA A 153 -8.56 -29.39 3.60
N ARG A 154 -8.98 -28.15 3.50
CA ARG A 154 -10.41 -27.81 3.54
C ARG A 154 -11.06 -28.45 2.30
N PRO A 155 -12.25 -29.05 2.42
CA PRO A 155 -12.91 -29.71 1.30
C PRO A 155 -13.13 -28.70 0.18
N HIS A 156 -12.66 -29.03 -1.03
CA HIS A 156 -12.86 -28.24 -2.23
C HIS A 156 -14.36 -27.97 -2.45
N ARG A 157 -14.78 -26.72 -2.41
CA ARG A 157 -16.06 -26.33 -3.00
C ARG A 157 -15.93 -26.52 -4.50
N LYS A 158 -16.53 -27.59 -5.04
CA LYS A 158 -16.74 -27.74 -6.48
C LYS A 158 -17.59 -26.56 -6.97
N GLY A 159 -17.09 -25.83 -7.95
CA GLY A 159 -17.87 -24.94 -8.80
C GLY A 159 -17.68 -23.45 -8.55
N LEU A 160 -16.60 -22.90 -9.11
CA LEU A 160 -16.62 -21.54 -9.66
C LEU A 160 -16.00 -21.63 -11.06
N LYS A 161 -16.82 -22.01 -12.03
CA LYS A 161 -16.53 -21.73 -13.43
C LYS A 161 -16.56 -20.21 -13.61
N GLY A 162 -15.57 -19.71 -14.31
CA GLY A 162 -15.26 -18.32 -14.58
C GLY A 162 -16.43 -17.34 -14.54
N LEU A 163 -16.32 -16.38 -13.65
CA LEU A 163 -17.05 -15.12 -13.75
C LEU A 163 -16.19 -14.18 -14.60
N PRO A 164 -16.70 -13.68 -15.72
CA PRO A 164 -16.00 -12.63 -16.46
C PRO A 164 -16.00 -11.37 -15.59
N LEU A 165 -14.82 -10.75 -15.43
CA LEU A 165 -14.70 -9.39 -14.93
C LEU A 165 -15.39 -8.47 -15.94
N THR A 166 -16.64 -8.11 -15.67
CA THR A 166 -17.31 -7.05 -16.41
C THR A 166 -16.75 -5.73 -15.94
N ALA A 167 -16.01 -5.05 -16.83
CA ALA A 167 -15.69 -3.65 -16.69
C ALA A 167 -17.01 -2.85 -16.74
N GLY A 168 -17.30 -2.12 -15.68
CA GLY A 168 -18.26 -1.04 -15.63
C GLY A 168 -17.54 0.27 -15.43
#